data_51de1b092d568e164a3032f899ecb75c
#
_entry.id   51de1b092d568e164a3032f899ecb75c
#
_cell.length_a   1.000
_cell.length_b   1.000
_cell.length_c   1.000
_cell.angle_alpha   90.00
_cell.angle_beta   90.00
_cell.angle_gamma   90.00
#
_symmetry.space_group_name_H-M   'P 1'
#
loop_
_entity.id
_entity.type
_entity.pdbx_description
1 polymer ?
#
loop_
_entity_poly.entity_id
_entity_poly.type
_entity_poly.pdbx_seq_one_letter_code
_entity_poly.pdbx_strand_id
1 'polypeptide(L)'
;MSDFDAIVVGAGPAGSCAAIVLARAGKRVALIERGPFPGSKNMYGGVIYPRILDELIPEWWLHAPIQRWITRRSTMIMTETQALNVDFRTQAWGHPPYNGATAYRPDFDHWLADVAVEAGTTLICSTTVTGLLHGANGHVSGVTTDRPDGDLTAPIVIACDGVNSFLAKQEGLYGAVDADNYTLGVKETLGLPKHVIDERFGVRGDEGVDI
;
A
#
# COMPACT_ATOMS: atom_id res chain seq x y z
N MET A 1 20.52 4.87 -24.57
CA MET A 1 19.12 5.34 -24.27
C MET A 1 18.67 4.48 -23.11
N SER A 2 18.10 5.05 -22.05
CA SER A 2 17.61 4.26 -20.91
C SER A 2 16.37 3.45 -21.30
N ASP A 3 16.17 2.29 -20.66
CA ASP A 3 15.01 1.42 -20.89
C ASP A 3 13.71 2.13 -20.51
N PHE A 4 13.72 2.84 -19.36
CA PHE A 4 12.60 3.59 -18.80
C PHE A 4 12.99 5.03 -18.47
N ASP A 5 12.00 5.87 -18.25
CA ASP A 5 12.19 7.24 -17.76
C ASP A 5 12.22 7.26 -16.23
N ALA A 6 11.56 6.27 -15.60
CA ALA A 6 11.61 6.03 -14.17
C ALA A 6 11.39 4.54 -13.84
N ILE A 7 12.05 4.07 -12.79
CA ILE A 7 11.82 2.75 -12.19
C ILE A 7 11.25 2.97 -10.78
N VAL A 8 10.14 2.32 -10.48
CA VAL A 8 9.51 2.31 -9.15
C VAL A 8 9.69 0.91 -8.55
N VAL A 9 10.28 0.83 -7.36
CA VAL A 9 10.59 -0.44 -6.70
C VAL A 9 9.60 -0.70 -5.57
N GLY A 10 8.77 -1.73 -5.75
CA GLY A 10 7.70 -2.16 -4.85
C GLY A 10 6.32 -1.69 -5.34
N ALA A 11 5.45 -2.65 -5.67
CA ALA A 11 4.08 -2.41 -6.14
C ALA A 11 3.05 -2.43 -4.99
N GLY A 12 3.42 -1.92 -3.83
CA GLY A 12 2.49 -1.55 -2.77
C GLY A 12 1.81 -0.21 -3.06
N PRO A 13 0.96 0.32 -2.17
CA PRO A 13 0.22 1.55 -2.42
C PRO A 13 1.10 2.73 -2.81
N ALA A 14 2.24 2.92 -2.16
CA ALA A 14 3.14 4.02 -2.47
C ALA A 14 3.68 3.94 -3.90
N GLY A 15 4.17 2.75 -4.30
CA GLY A 15 4.73 2.56 -5.64
C GLY A 15 3.67 2.59 -6.73
N SER A 16 2.52 1.97 -6.52
CA SER A 16 1.42 2.01 -7.49
C SER A 16 0.93 3.44 -7.71
N CYS A 17 0.75 4.24 -6.64
CA CYS A 17 0.38 5.65 -6.78
C CYS A 17 1.45 6.47 -7.52
N ALA A 18 2.73 6.27 -7.20
CA ALA A 18 3.82 6.95 -7.91
C ALA A 18 3.84 6.59 -9.40
N ALA A 19 3.66 5.31 -9.71
CA ALA A 19 3.62 4.81 -11.09
C ALA A 19 2.42 5.39 -11.87
N ILE A 20 1.22 5.49 -11.26
CA ILE A 20 0.04 6.11 -11.87
C ILE A 20 0.33 7.57 -12.25
N VAL A 21 0.90 8.35 -11.33
CA VAL A 21 1.22 9.77 -11.57
C VAL A 21 2.19 9.93 -12.72
N LEU A 22 3.28 9.15 -12.72
CA LEU A 22 4.29 9.22 -13.74
C LEU A 22 3.79 8.77 -15.12
N ALA A 23 3.06 7.67 -15.18
CA ALA A 23 2.50 7.15 -16.42
C ALA A 23 1.50 8.13 -17.04
N ARG A 24 0.62 8.72 -16.24
CA ARG A 24 -0.30 9.78 -16.70
C ARG A 24 0.42 11.05 -17.17
N ALA A 25 1.62 11.31 -16.67
CA ALA A 25 2.50 12.37 -17.18
C ALA A 25 3.27 11.95 -18.46
N GLY A 26 2.91 10.84 -19.09
CA GLY A 26 3.51 10.34 -20.33
C GLY A 26 4.91 9.76 -20.18
N LYS A 27 5.31 9.34 -18.97
CA LYS A 27 6.62 8.72 -18.72
C LYS A 27 6.55 7.21 -18.94
N ARG A 28 7.62 6.62 -19.50
CA ARG A 28 7.81 5.17 -19.53
C ARG A 28 8.24 4.70 -18.15
N VAL A 29 7.38 3.97 -17.46
CA VAL A 29 7.58 3.56 -16.05
C VAL A 29 7.65 2.06 -15.95
N ALA A 30 8.69 1.53 -15.28
CA ALA A 30 8.72 0.17 -14.77
C ALA A 30 8.32 0.18 -13.29
N LEU A 31 7.33 -0.66 -12.93
CA LEU A 31 6.93 -0.93 -11.56
C LEU A 31 7.34 -2.36 -11.23
N ILE A 32 8.33 -2.53 -10.34
CA ILE A 32 8.93 -3.84 -10.04
C ILE A 32 8.41 -4.37 -8.71
N GLU A 33 7.90 -5.61 -8.72
CA GLU A 33 7.37 -6.29 -7.55
C GLU A 33 8.08 -7.65 -7.35
N ARG A 34 8.59 -7.89 -6.15
CA ARG A 34 9.26 -9.15 -5.80
C ARG A 34 8.29 -10.33 -5.66
N GLY A 35 7.06 -10.09 -5.31
CA GLY A 35 6.02 -11.10 -5.19
C GLY A 35 5.47 -11.53 -6.56
N PRO A 36 4.74 -12.65 -6.61
CA PRO A 36 4.08 -13.10 -7.84
C PRO A 36 2.97 -12.14 -8.32
N PHE A 37 2.43 -11.34 -7.42
CA PHE A 37 1.51 -10.25 -7.68
C PHE A 37 1.60 -9.20 -6.58
N PRO A 38 1.20 -7.94 -6.81
CA PRO A 38 1.17 -6.89 -5.81
C PRO A 38 0.32 -7.27 -4.60
N GLY A 39 0.86 -7.08 -3.39
CA GLY A 39 0.18 -7.46 -2.15
C GLY A 39 0.35 -8.91 -1.72
N SER A 40 0.87 -9.82 -2.58
CA SER A 40 0.99 -11.26 -2.29
C SER A 40 1.79 -11.61 -1.02
N LYS A 41 2.64 -10.70 -0.57
CA LYS A 41 3.46 -10.87 0.65
C LYS A 41 2.89 -10.13 1.85
N ASN A 42 1.71 -9.54 1.70
CA ASN A 42 1.10 -8.73 2.73
C ASN A 42 -0.06 -9.49 3.38
N MET A 43 0.09 -9.79 4.67
CA MET A 43 -0.92 -10.47 5.49
C MET A 43 -1.94 -9.48 6.11
N TYR A 44 -1.90 -8.22 5.73
CA TYR A 44 -2.71 -7.19 6.36
C TYR A 44 -4.16 -7.21 5.85
N GLY A 45 -5.09 -7.35 6.80
CA GLY A 45 -6.46 -6.90 6.68
C GLY A 45 -6.70 -5.83 7.74
N GLY A 46 -7.35 -4.73 7.42
CA GLY A 46 -7.61 -3.67 8.37
C GLY A 46 -8.15 -2.41 7.72
N VAL A 47 -8.06 -1.30 8.47
CA VAL A 47 -8.58 -0.01 8.01
C VAL A 47 -7.55 0.71 7.14
N ILE A 48 -8.01 1.20 6.00
CA ILE A 48 -7.30 2.15 5.13
C ILE A 48 -7.99 3.51 5.19
N TYR A 49 -7.22 4.58 5.03
CA TYR A 49 -7.69 5.96 4.96
C TYR A 49 -7.36 6.53 3.58
N PRO A 50 -8.22 6.27 2.57
CA PRO A 50 -7.87 6.43 1.16
C PRO A 50 -8.20 7.79 0.56
N ARG A 51 -8.35 8.85 1.34
CA ARG A 51 -8.73 10.18 0.85
C ARG A 51 -7.85 10.74 -0.26
N ILE A 52 -6.55 10.38 -0.26
CA ILE A 52 -5.65 10.80 -1.34
C ILE A 52 -6.05 10.19 -2.68
N LEU A 53 -6.75 9.07 -2.69
CA LEU A 53 -7.25 8.45 -3.91
C LEU A 53 -8.35 9.27 -4.57
N ASP A 54 -9.09 10.11 -3.84
CA ASP A 54 -10.13 10.97 -4.39
C ASP A 54 -9.57 11.90 -5.48
N GLU A 55 -8.30 12.33 -5.31
CA GLU A 55 -7.58 13.16 -6.28
C GLU A 55 -6.92 12.30 -7.38
N LEU A 56 -6.40 11.14 -7.01
CA LEU A 56 -5.63 10.29 -7.91
C LEU A 56 -6.51 9.44 -8.82
N ILE A 57 -7.59 8.88 -8.29
CA ILE A 57 -8.47 7.95 -9.01
C ILE A 57 -9.92 8.38 -8.73
N PRO A 58 -10.51 9.23 -9.58
CA PRO A 58 -11.90 9.65 -9.41
C PRO A 58 -12.84 8.45 -9.23
N GLU A 59 -13.74 8.53 -8.27
CA GLU A 59 -14.73 7.50 -7.97
C GLU A 59 -14.13 6.11 -7.67
N TRP A 60 -12.89 6.05 -7.17
CA TRP A 60 -12.16 4.81 -6.86
C TRP A 60 -13.00 3.81 -6.04
N TRP A 61 -13.90 4.30 -5.21
CA TRP A 61 -14.77 3.49 -4.34
C TRP A 61 -15.79 2.62 -5.08
N LEU A 62 -16.06 2.89 -6.36
CA LEU A 62 -16.93 2.06 -7.19
C LEU A 62 -16.26 0.77 -7.65
N HIS A 63 -14.93 0.71 -7.62
CA HIS A 63 -14.14 -0.37 -8.22
C HIS A 63 -13.17 -1.03 -7.24
N ALA A 64 -12.76 -0.32 -6.18
CA ALA A 64 -11.82 -0.85 -5.20
C ALA A 64 -12.42 -2.01 -4.39
N PRO A 65 -11.65 -3.05 -4.07
CA PRO A 65 -12.10 -4.22 -3.33
C PRO A 65 -12.20 -3.90 -1.83
N ILE A 66 -13.21 -3.11 -1.48
CA ILE A 66 -13.49 -2.68 -0.11
C ILE A 66 -14.44 -3.67 0.55
N GLN A 67 -14.25 -3.93 1.85
CA GLN A 67 -15.12 -4.80 2.61
C GLN A 67 -16.25 -4.02 3.30
N ARG A 68 -15.89 -2.98 4.08
CA ARG A 68 -16.86 -2.14 4.80
C ARG A 68 -16.35 -0.72 4.94
N TRP A 69 -17.26 0.26 4.95
CA TRP A 69 -16.97 1.66 5.23
C TRP A 69 -16.94 1.93 6.73
N ILE A 70 -15.93 2.63 7.21
CA ILE A 70 -15.82 2.97 8.63
C ILE A 70 -16.75 4.14 8.96
N THR A 71 -17.88 3.82 9.58
CA THR A 71 -18.87 4.79 10.08
C THR A 71 -18.77 4.98 11.58
N ARG A 72 -18.00 4.13 12.28
CA ARG A 72 -17.82 4.13 13.72
C ARG A 72 -16.36 3.96 14.10
N ARG A 73 -15.90 4.76 15.03
CA ARG A 73 -14.58 4.63 15.66
C ARG A 73 -14.72 4.53 17.16
N SER A 74 -14.02 3.59 17.76
CA SER A 74 -14.01 3.34 19.18
C SER A 74 -12.57 3.31 19.69
N THR A 75 -12.33 3.93 20.84
CA THR A 75 -11.05 3.83 21.55
C THR A 75 -11.31 3.29 22.93
N MET A 76 -10.68 2.17 23.26
CA MET A 76 -10.86 1.47 24.52
C MET A 76 -9.57 1.49 25.35
N ILE A 77 -9.71 1.87 26.62
CA ILE A 77 -8.67 1.71 27.64
C ILE A 77 -9.16 0.63 28.60
N MET A 78 -8.44 -0.45 28.72
CA MET A 78 -8.90 -1.64 29.46
C MET A 78 -7.87 -2.05 30.54
N THR A 79 -8.41 -2.54 31.64
CA THR A 79 -7.70 -3.35 32.65
C THR A 79 -8.33 -4.74 32.70
N GLU A 80 -7.88 -5.59 33.60
CA GLU A 80 -8.48 -6.93 33.79
C GLU A 80 -9.95 -6.90 34.15
N THR A 81 -10.41 -5.84 34.83
CA THR A 81 -11.78 -5.77 35.38
C THR A 81 -12.58 -4.54 34.97
N GLN A 82 -11.98 -3.60 34.25
CA GLN A 82 -12.60 -2.33 33.89
C GLN A 82 -12.28 -1.95 32.46
N ALA A 83 -13.20 -1.25 31.82
CA ALA A 83 -13.00 -0.66 30.50
C ALA A 83 -13.62 0.74 30.44
N LEU A 84 -12.85 1.68 29.88
CA LEU A 84 -13.34 2.97 29.42
C LEU A 84 -13.41 2.93 27.91
N ASN A 85 -14.54 3.27 27.33
CA ASN A 85 -14.74 3.35 25.89
C ASN A 85 -15.17 4.76 25.48
N VAL A 86 -14.47 5.32 24.51
CA VAL A 86 -14.89 6.55 23.80
C VAL A 86 -15.31 6.15 22.39
N ASP A 87 -16.58 6.33 22.07
CA ASP A 87 -17.21 5.86 20.86
C ASP A 87 -17.75 7.05 20.06
N PHE A 88 -17.40 7.10 18.79
CA PHE A 88 -17.87 8.10 17.84
C PHE A 88 -18.48 7.41 16.63
N ARG A 89 -19.71 7.79 16.27
CA ARG A 89 -20.42 7.28 15.11
C ARG A 89 -21.01 8.42 14.30
N THR A 90 -20.86 8.34 12.98
CA THR A 90 -21.51 9.27 12.05
C THR A 90 -21.86 8.58 10.74
N GLN A 91 -23.06 8.84 10.24
CA GLN A 91 -23.49 8.35 8.92
C GLN A 91 -22.76 9.07 7.77
N ALA A 92 -22.26 10.28 8.00
CA ALA A 92 -21.55 11.05 6.98
C ALA A 92 -20.30 10.33 6.45
N TRP A 93 -19.66 9.46 7.26
CA TRP A 93 -18.51 8.67 6.82
C TRP A 93 -18.85 7.48 5.93
N GLY A 94 -20.14 7.14 5.83
CA GLY A 94 -20.66 6.10 4.93
C GLY A 94 -21.01 6.61 3.53
N HIS A 95 -20.64 7.85 3.20
CA HIS A 95 -20.86 8.49 1.90
C HIS A 95 -19.59 9.18 1.42
N PRO A 96 -19.42 9.37 0.08
CA PRO A 96 -18.30 10.13 -0.45
C PRO A 96 -18.27 11.58 0.07
N PRO A 97 -17.09 12.14 0.35
CA PRO A 97 -15.80 11.47 0.40
C PRO A 97 -15.67 10.58 1.65
N TYR A 98 -15.42 9.29 1.44
CA TYR A 98 -15.34 8.32 2.52
C TYR A 98 -14.16 8.59 3.46
N ASN A 99 -14.38 8.41 4.77
CA ASN A 99 -13.32 8.63 5.77
C ASN A 99 -12.34 7.47 5.84
N GLY A 100 -12.83 6.24 5.80
CA GLY A 100 -12.02 5.04 5.87
C GLY A 100 -12.80 3.80 5.46
N ALA A 101 -12.08 2.75 5.15
CA ALA A 101 -12.66 1.47 4.76
C ALA A 101 -11.83 0.30 5.28
N THR A 102 -12.46 -0.85 5.50
CA THR A 102 -11.73 -2.10 5.69
C THR A 102 -11.42 -2.72 4.34
N ALA A 103 -10.18 -3.17 4.18
CA ALA A 103 -9.73 -3.85 2.98
C ALA A 103 -8.70 -4.93 3.31
N TYR A 104 -8.63 -5.96 2.46
CA TYR A 104 -7.49 -6.87 2.44
C TYR A 104 -6.42 -6.31 1.50
N ARG A 105 -5.22 -6.14 2.01
CA ARG A 105 -4.11 -5.57 1.25
C ARG A 105 -3.72 -6.38 0.01
N PRO A 106 -3.75 -7.72 0.02
CA PRO A 106 -3.54 -8.49 -1.21
C PRO A 106 -4.48 -8.07 -2.35
N ASP A 107 -5.77 -7.92 -2.05
CA ASP A 107 -6.76 -7.54 -3.07
C ASP A 107 -6.62 -6.06 -3.45
N PHE A 108 -6.46 -5.20 -2.44
CA PHE A 108 -6.37 -3.75 -2.65
C PHE A 108 -5.09 -3.34 -3.39
N ASP A 109 -3.93 -3.93 -3.02
CA ASP A 109 -2.67 -3.62 -3.68
C ASP A 109 -2.67 -4.11 -5.12
N HIS A 110 -3.26 -5.29 -5.39
CA HIS A 110 -3.41 -5.83 -6.74
C HIS A 110 -4.24 -4.87 -7.60
N TRP A 111 -5.44 -4.52 -7.15
CA TRP A 111 -6.32 -3.59 -7.84
C TRP A 111 -5.63 -2.24 -8.13
N LEU A 112 -4.91 -1.69 -7.16
CA LEU A 112 -4.23 -0.40 -7.34
C LEU A 112 -3.09 -0.48 -8.36
N ALA A 113 -2.40 -1.62 -8.42
CA ALA A 113 -1.39 -1.85 -9.43
C ALA A 113 -1.99 -2.08 -10.83
N ASP A 114 -3.17 -2.69 -10.92
CA ASP A 114 -3.90 -2.80 -12.20
C ASP A 114 -4.27 -1.41 -12.74
N VAL A 115 -4.71 -0.49 -11.87
CA VAL A 115 -4.92 0.92 -12.26
C VAL A 115 -3.62 1.57 -12.77
N ALA A 116 -2.46 1.23 -12.19
CA ALA A 116 -1.17 1.72 -12.69
C ALA A 116 -0.85 1.14 -14.08
N VAL A 117 -1.16 -0.13 -14.33
CA VAL A 117 -1.01 -0.77 -15.64
C VAL A 117 -1.93 -0.13 -16.66
N GLU A 118 -3.19 0.12 -16.32
CA GLU A 118 -4.15 0.82 -17.18
C GLU A 118 -3.69 2.25 -17.51
N ALA A 119 -2.97 2.90 -16.60
CA ALA A 119 -2.36 4.21 -16.84
C ALA A 119 -1.13 4.16 -17.77
N GLY A 120 -0.63 2.97 -18.13
CA GLY A 120 0.49 2.77 -19.05
C GLY A 120 1.80 2.33 -18.38
N THR A 121 1.78 1.89 -17.12
CA THR A 121 2.94 1.37 -16.41
C THR A 121 3.26 -0.07 -16.84
N THR A 122 4.54 -0.39 -16.99
CA THR A 122 5.00 -1.77 -17.16
C THR A 122 5.20 -2.41 -15.78
N LEU A 123 4.30 -3.30 -15.37
CA LEU A 123 4.41 -4.07 -14.13
C LEU A 123 5.27 -5.32 -14.34
N ILE A 124 6.31 -5.50 -13.51
CA ILE A 124 7.24 -6.62 -13.55
C ILE A 124 7.19 -7.33 -12.19
N CYS A 125 6.46 -8.43 -12.12
CA CYS A 125 6.31 -9.25 -10.91
C CYS A 125 7.39 -10.34 -10.80
N SER A 126 7.46 -10.98 -9.62
CA SER A 126 8.42 -12.06 -9.30
C SER A 126 9.87 -11.65 -9.59
N THR A 127 10.21 -10.38 -9.39
CA THR A 127 11.53 -9.81 -9.66
C THR A 127 11.98 -8.98 -8.46
N THR A 128 13.10 -9.38 -7.86
CA THR A 128 13.66 -8.68 -6.71
C THR A 128 14.73 -7.70 -7.16
N VAL A 129 14.55 -6.42 -6.86
CA VAL A 129 15.63 -5.44 -7.00
C VAL A 129 16.64 -5.69 -5.89
N THR A 130 17.90 -5.92 -6.27
CA THR A 130 19.00 -6.28 -5.37
C THR A 130 19.93 -5.12 -5.05
N GLY A 131 19.89 -4.03 -5.84
CA GLY A 131 20.71 -2.84 -5.63
C GLY A 131 20.45 -1.78 -6.68
N LEU A 132 21.20 -0.68 -6.57
CA LEU A 132 21.18 0.42 -7.53
C LEU A 132 22.37 0.34 -8.49
N LEU A 133 22.14 0.69 -9.74
CA LEU A 133 23.21 0.96 -10.71
C LEU A 133 23.64 2.41 -10.60
N HIS A 134 24.95 2.66 -10.63
CA HIS A 134 25.53 3.98 -10.63
C HIS A 134 26.30 4.23 -11.93
N GLY A 135 26.07 5.36 -12.54
CA GLY A 135 26.83 5.82 -13.69
C GLY A 135 28.24 6.31 -13.33
N ALA A 136 29.07 6.61 -14.32
CA ALA A 136 30.45 7.08 -14.12
C ALA A 136 30.54 8.39 -13.30
N ASN A 137 29.47 9.16 -13.23
CA ASN A 137 29.36 10.39 -12.42
C ASN A 137 28.86 10.14 -10.98
N GLY A 138 28.67 8.88 -10.58
CA GLY A 138 28.17 8.48 -9.27
C GLY A 138 26.67 8.65 -9.06
N HIS A 139 25.91 9.14 -10.06
CA HIS A 139 24.45 9.23 -9.97
C HIS A 139 23.80 7.89 -10.26
N VAL A 140 22.63 7.65 -9.64
CA VAL A 140 21.80 6.49 -9.93
C VAL A 140 21.45 6.47 -11.41
N SER A 141 21.56 5.30 -12.04
CA SER A 141 21.32 5.10 -13.47
C SER A 141 20.39 3.89 -13.73
N GLY A 142 19.91 3.22 -12.70
CA GLY A 142 19.05 2.06 -12.82
C GLY A 142 19.07 1.16 -11.58
N VAL A 143 18.66 -0.07 -11.77
CA VAL A 143 18.60 -1.10 -10.73
C VAL A 143 19.20 -2.42 -11.20
N THR A 144 19.81 -3.16 -10.27
CA THR A 144 20.15 -4.57 -10.46
C THR A 144 19.02 -5.46 -9.96
N THR A 145 18.84 -6.61 -10.57
CA THR A 145 17.77 -7.56 -10.17
C THR A 145 18.31 -8.98 -9.95
N ASP A 146 17.47 -9.85 -9.39
CA ASP A 146 17.74 -11.28 -9.23
C ASP A 146 17.54 -12.10 -10.52
N ARG A 147 17.26 -11.44 -11.65
CA ARG A 147 17.06 -12.08 -12.95
C ARG A 147 18.35 -12.09 -13.77
N PRO A 148 18.65 -13.19 -14.48
CA PRO A 148 19.74 -13.18 -15.46
C PRO A 148 19.47 -12.08 -16.52
N ASP A 149 20.46 -11.23 -16.79
CA ASP A 149 20.37 -10.11 -17.72
C ASP A 149 19.17 -9.18 -17.44
N GLY A 150 18.75 -9.10 -16.17
CA GLY A 150 17.54 -8.38 -15.74
C GLY A 150 17.81 -6.99 -15.16
N ASP A 151 18.99 -6.44 -15.35
CA ASP A 151 19.30 -5.08 -14.96
C ASP A 151 18.54 -4.09 -15.85
N LEU A 152 17.94 -3.07 -15.22
CA LEU A 152 17.13 -2.07 -15.91
C LEU A 152 17.70 -0.68 -15.68
N THR A 153 17.70 0.13 -16.74
CA THR A 153 18.24 1.48 -16.71
C THR A 153 17.16 2.55 -16.72
N ALA A 154 17.29 3.54 -15.84
CA ALA A 154 16.48 4.75 -15.80
C ALA A 154 17.24 5.87 -15.09
N PRO A 155 17.02 7.14 -15.45
CA PRO A 155 17.65 8.28 -14.77
C PRO A 155 17.08 8.54 -13.37
N ILE A 156 15.92 7.94 -13.03
CA ILE A 156 15.26 8.10 -11.73
C ILE A 156 14.84 6.72 -11.24
N VAL A 157 15.15 6.44 -9.96
CA VAL A 157 14.66 5.27 -9.23
C VAL A 157 13.91 5.76 -8.00
N ILE A 158 12.67 5.30 -7.82
CA ILE A 158 11.82 5.62 -6.69
C ILE A 158 11.72 4.37 -5.81
N ALA A 159 12.35 4.40 -4.64
CA ALA A 159 12.32 3.29 -3.70
C ALA A 159 11.01 3.32 -2.91
N CYS A 160 10.13 2.36 -3.17
CA CYS A 160 8.87 2.11 -2.47
C CYS A 160 8.89 0.70 -1.83
N ASP A 161 10.06 0.25 -1.38
CA ASP A 161 10.38 -1.09 -0.89
C ASP A 161 9.90 -1.34 0.56
N GLY A 162 9.08 -0.42 1.09
CA GLY A 162 8.34 -0.57 2.33
C GLY A 162 9.20 -0.43 3.59
N VAL A 163 8.72 -1.00 4.70
CA VAL A 163 9.33 -0.85 6.03
C VAL A 163 10.78 -1.34 6.09
N ASN A 164 11.14 -2.29 5.25
CA ASN A 164 12.52 -2.82 5.22
C ASN A 164 13.52 -1.85 4.61
N SER A 165 13.08 -0.99 3.68
CA SER A 165 13.88 0.07 3.04
C SER A 165 15.30 -0.38 2.66
N PHE A 166 15.40 -1.52 1.96
CA PHE A 166 16.69 -2.13 1.64
C PHE A 166 17.57 -1.20 0.79
N LEU A 167 16.98 -0.55 -0.21
CA LEU A 167 17.71 0.37 -1.09
C LEU A 167 18.20 1.60 -0.32
N ALA A 168 17.34 2.19 0.51
CA ALA A 168 17.74 3.34 1.33
C ALA A 168 18.86 2.98 2.33
N LYS A 169 18.84 1.75 2.86
CA LYS A 169 19.90 1.23 3.74
C LYS A 169 21.22 1.03 2.99
N GLN A 170 21.17 0.47 1.78
CA GLN A 170 22.36 0.28 0.95
C GLN A 170 23.05 1.61 0.58
N GLU A 171 22.24 2.63 0.33
CA GLU A 171 22.74 3.98 -0.02
C GLU A 171 23.11 4.85 1.20
N GLY A 172 23.04 4.29 2.41
CA GLY A 172 23.36 5.04 3.63
C GLY A 172 22.35 6.17 3.97
N LEU A 173 21.18 6.17 3.33
CA LEU A 173 20.11 7.15 3.56
C LEU A 173 19.24 6.79 4.77
N TYR A 174 19.41 5.60 5.31
CA TYR A 174 18.66 5.09 6.45
C TYR A 174 19.54 5.17 7.70
N GLY A 175 19.17 6.06 8.62
CA GLY A 175 19.91 6.21 9.88
C GLY A 175 19.86 4.97 10.78
N ALA A 176 20.64 4.97 11.84
CA ALA A 176 20.56 3.93 12.87
C ALA A 176 19.13 3.92 13.45
N VAL A 177 18.54 2.75 13.45
CA VAL A 177 17.19 2.55 13.99
C VAL A 177 17.32 2.06 15.42
N ASP A 178 16.78 2.85 16.34
CA ASP A 178 16.61 2.43 17.72
C ASP A 178 15.40 1.50 17.81
N ALA A 179 15.55 0.37 18.49
CA ALA A 179 14.46 -0.58 18.70
C ALA A 179 13.23 0.06 19.37
N ASP A 180 13.45 1.09 20.18
CA ASP A 180 12.38 1.85 20.84
C ASP A 180 11.47 2.61 19.88
N ASN A 181 11.89 2.81 18.63
CA ASN A 181 11.10 3.45 17.59
C ASN A 181 10.27 2.46 16.76
N TYR A 182 10.30 1.17 17.10
CA TYR A 182 9.54 0.13 16.38
C TYR A 182 8.54 -0.56 17.28
N THR A 183 7.35 -0.77 16.73
CA THR A 183 6.32 -1.61 17.36
C THR A 183 6.11 -2.85 16.53
N LEU A 184 6.11 -4.01 17.16
CA LEU A 184 5.69 -5.25 16.53
C LEU A 184 4.18 -5.37 16.62
N GLY A 185 3.51 -5.35 15.47
CA GLY A 185 2.08 -5.62 15.35
C GLY A 185 1.83 -7.08 14.96
N VAL A 186 0.94 -7.76 15.68
CA VAL A 186 0.40 -9.06 15.31
C VAL A 186 -1.04 -8.88 14.88
N LYS A 187 -1.41 -9.45 13.73
CA LYS A 187 -2.77 -9.40 13.19
C LYS A 187 -3.30 -10.79 12.92
N GLU A 188 -4.56 -10.97 13.24
CA GLU A 188 -5.32 -12.18 12.96
C GLU A 188 -6.65 -11.79 12.31
N THR A 189 -7.03 -12.52 11.26
CA THR A 189 -8.33 -12.35 10.61
C THR A 189 -9.28 -13.45 11.06
N LEU A 190 -10.34 -13.05 11.74
CA LEU A 190 -11.38 -13.97 12.21
C LEU A 190 -12.60 -13.87 11.29
N GLY A 191 -12.97 -14.99 10.68
CA GLY A 191 -14.19 -15.12 9.88
C GLY A 191 -15.42 -15.37 10.75
N LEU A 192 -16.42 -14.50 10.64
CA LEU A 192 -17.73 -14.66 11.31
C LEU A 192 -18.85 -14.43 10.28
N PRO A 193 -20.02 -15.06 10.48
CA PRO A 193 -21.21 -14.72 9.69
C PRO A 193 -21.52 -13.23 9.78
N LYS A 194 -21.97 -12.64 8.67
CA LYS A 194 -22.24 -11.19 8.56
C LYS A 194 -23.14 -10.67 9.68
N HIS A 195 -24.24 -11.38 9.98
CA HIS A 195 -25.20 -10.99 11.04
C HIS A 195 -24.55 -10.96 12.43
N VAL A 196 -23.61 -11.87 12.70
CA VAL A 196 -22.87 -11.90 13.98
C VAL A 196 -21.96 -10.68 14.10
N ILE A 197 -21.32 -10.28 13.00
CA ILE A 197 -20.52 -9.03 12.95
C ILE A 197 -21.43 -7.83 13.20
N ASP A 198 -22.57 -7.77 12.50
CA ASP A 198 -23.51 -6.66 12.58
C ASP A 198 -24.04 -6.48 14.01
N GLU A 199 -24.41 -7.58 14.68
CA GLU A 199 -24.87 -7.56 16.07
C GLU A 199 -23.77 -7.19 17.07
N ARG A 200 -22.60 -7.86 16.98
CA ARG A 200 -21.50 -7.65 17.94
C ARG A 200 -20.93 -6.25 17.91
N PHE A 201 -20.81 -5.69 16.71
CA PHE A 201 -20.19 -4.38 16.53
C PHE A 201 -21.21 -3.25 16.33
N GLY A 202 -22.51 -3.56 16.34
CA GLY A 202 -23.58 -2.58 16.18
C GLY A 202 -23.50 -1.83 14.85
N VAL A 203 -23.16 -2.54 13.77
CA VAL A 203 -23.05 -2.02 12.39
C VAL A 203 -24.10 -2.66 11.50
N ARG A 204 -24.39 -2.09 10.34
CA ARG A 204 -25.40 -2.59 9.41
C ARG A 204 -24.93 -2.45 7.97
N GLY A 205 -25.38 -3.36 7.11
CA GLY A 205 -25.10 -3.29 5.67
C GLY A 205 -23.61 -3.38 5.38
N ASP A 206 -23.05 -2.31 4.88
CA ASP A 206 -21.63 -2.12 4.57
C ASP A 206 -20.90 -1.22 5.58
N GLU A 207 -21.55 -0.91 6.71
CA GLU A 207 -20.92 -0.19 7.82
C GLU A 207 -19.86 -1.05 8.51
N GLY A 208 -18.76 -0.41 8.91
CA GLY A 208 -17.65 -0.98 9.66
C GLY A 208 -17.29 -0.14 10.88
N VAL A 209 -16.51 -0.72 11.76
CA VAL A 209 -15.97 -0.08 12.96
C VAL A 209 -14.46 -0.24 13.01
N ASP A 210 -13.79 0.80 13.43
CA ASP A 210 -12.36 0.84 13.79
C ASP A 210 -12.28 0.95 15.32
N ILE A 211 -11.62 -0.03 16.00
CA ILE A 211 -11.51 -0.12 17.46
C ILE A 211 -10.04 -0.12 17.88
#